data_5eca715037535e729853c30ec60ab70a
#
_entry.id   5eca715037535e729853c30ec60ab70a
#
_cell.length_a   1.000
_cell.length_b   1.000
_cell.length_c   1.000
_cell.angle_alpha   90.00
_cell.angle_beta   90.00
_cell.angle_gamma   90.00
#
_symmetry.space_group_name_H-M   'P 1'
#
loop_
_entity.id
_entity.type
_entity.pdbx_description
1 polymer ?
#
loop_
_entity_poly.entity_id
_entity_poly.type
_entity_poly.pdbx_seq_one_letter_code
_entity_poly.pdbx_strand_id
1 'polypeptide(L)'
;MPEGLEAEIYRRRAAAVVGRTVRSVVVDPAQPGAEELRKVLPGLCFAAARRHGKIVLLDSTDGPTLGLHFGMTGRLVVDGEAAIERLEYGSGRDDPAWDRLVVALAPSGELRVNDPRRFARFELDPRLDRLGPDFLDVDRDAFAGRFVGRRTALKAALLDQSVVAGFGNLCVDEVLWQAGLAPTHPVDRLSTGDLVDLHRAMREHLPAMLERGGSHRGTISPALRSAMPPCPRDGAPLVRSKVGGRTTIWCPTHQR
;
A
#
# COMPACT_ATOMS: atom_id res chain seq x y z
N MET A 1 6.10 0.66 6.51
CA MET A 1 4.97 -0.26 6.25
C MET A 1 4.61 -0.12 4.78
N PRO A 2 4.57 -1.20 4.02
CA PRO A 2 4.10 -1.10 2.64
C PRO A 2 2.70 -0.48 2.56
N GLU A 3 2.58 0.60 1.82
CA GLU A 3 1.32 1.25 1.47
C GLU A 3 0.97 0.90 0.02
N GLY A 4 -0.03 1.51 -0.56
CA GLY A 4 -0.40 1.24 -1.95
C GLY A 4 0.70 1.55 -2.98
N LEU A 5 1.59 2.52 -2.68
CA LEU A 5 2.73 2.83 -3.56
C LEU A 5 3.77 1.71 -3.54
N GLU A 6 4.12 1.17 -2.38
CA GLU A 6 5.00 0.00 -2.29
C GLU A 6 4.34 -1.23 -2.93
N ALA A 7 3.03 -1.41 -2.75
CA ALA A 7 2.30 -2.49 -3.43
C ALA A 7 2.35 -2.34 -4.96
N GLU A 8 2.35 -1.12 -5.50
CA GLU A 8 2.53 -0.88 -6.94
C GLU A 8 3.96 -1.21 -7.41
N ILE A 9 4.98 -0.87 -6.64
CA ILE A 9 6.36 -1.28 -6.91
C ILE A 9 6.46 -2.82 -6.92
N TYR A 10 5.83 -3.49 -5.96
CA TYR A 10 5.77 -4.94 -5.90
C TYR A 10 5.02 -5.55 -7.09
N ARG A 11 3.89 -4.96 -7.49
CA ARG A 11 3.17 -5.39 -8.71
C ARG A 11 4.06 -5.29 -9.95
N ARG A 12 4.78 -4.18 -10.12
CA ARG A 12 5.72 -4.00 -11.25
C ARG A 12 6.79 -5.10 -11.25
N ARG A 13 7.34 -5.45 -10.09
CA ARG A 13 8.32 -6.54 -9.96
C ARG A 13 7.69 -7.91 -10.18
N ALA A 14 6.50 -8.15 -9.64
CA ALA A 14 5.74 -9.39 -9.80
C ALA A 14 5.36 -9.65 -11.27
N ALA A 15 5.32 -8.64 -12.14
CA ALA A 15 5.09 -8.84 -13.58
C ALA A 15 6.14 -9.76 -14.24
N ALA A 16 7.33 -9.90 -13.65
CA ALA A 16 8.37 -10.81 -14.14
C ALA A 16 8.00 -12.30 -14.02
N VAL A 17 6.97 -12.65 -13.25
CA VAL A 17 6.50 -14.06 -13.15
C VAL A 17 5.36 -14.38 -14.12
N VAL A 18 4.84 -13.39 -14.84
CA VAL A 18 3.78 -13.60 -15.83
C VAL A 18 4.29 -14.49 -16.97
N GLY A 19 3.46 -15.45 -17.38
CA GLY A 19 3.80 -16.48 -18.37
C GLY A 19 4.58 -17.66 -17.78
N ARG A 20 4.84 -17.68 -16.45
CA ARG A 20 5.59 -18.76 -15.80
C ARG A 20 4.64 -19.67 -15.00
N THR A 21 4.93 -20.97 -15.06
CA THR A 21 4.15 -21.99 -14.36
C THR A 21 4.70 -22.25 -12.96
N VAL A 22 3.82 -22.34 -11.98
CA VAL A 22 4.18 -22.71 -10.61
C VAL A 22 4.59 -24.16 -10.54
N ARG A 23 5.82 -24.43 -10.10
CA ARG A 23 6.36 -25.78 -9.91
C ARG A 23 6.04 -26.34 -8.53
N SER A 24 6.23 -25.54 -7.51
CA SER A 24 5.95 -25.92 -6.12
C SER A 24 5.77 -24.67 -5.25
N VAL A 25 5.13 -24.86 -4.10
CA VAL A 25 4.87 -23.78 -3.13
C VAL A 25 5.29 -24.23 -1.73
N VAL A 26 6.10 -23.40 -1.09
CA VAL A 26 6.37 -23.47 0.35
C VAL A 26 5.71 -22.26 1.00
N VAL A 27 4.93 -22.51 2.02
CA VAL A 27 4.23 -21.44 2.76
C VAL A 27 4.34 -21.71 4.26
N ASP A 28 4.49 -20.63 5.04
CA ASP A 28 4.52 -20.71 6.52
C ASP A 28 3.30 -21.48 7.02
N PRO A 29 3.45 -22.56 7.79
CA PRO A 29 2.31 -23.35 8.27
C PRO A 29 1.33 -22.57 9.12
N ALA A 30 1.75 -21.48 9.75
CA ALA A 30 0.88 -20.60 10.53
C ALA A 30 0.04 -19.65 9.66
N GLN A 31 0.27 -19.63 8.34
CA GLN A 31 -0.52 -18.83 7.39
C GLN A 31 -1.91 -19.46 7.23
N PRO A 32 -3.02 -18.70 7.44
CA PRO A 32 -4.35 -19.18 7.10
C PRO A 32 -4.42 -19.63 5.63
N GLY A 33 -5.02 -20.78 5.35
CA GLY A 33 -5.12 -21.33 3.99
C GLY A 33 -3.81 -21.91 3.43
N ALA A 34 -2.77 -22.11 4.26
CA ALA A 34 -1.47 -22.61 3.82
C ALA A 34 -1.55 -23.94 3.06
N GLU A 35 -2.40 -24.86 3.51
CA GLU A 35 -2.57 -26.17 2.87
C GLU A 35 -3.24 -26.04 1.49
N GLU A 36 -4.24 -25.17 1.40
CA GLU A 36 -4.94 -24.89 0.15
C GLU A 36 -3.99 -24.26 -0.89
N LEU A 37 -3.17 -23.26 -0.48
CA LEU A 37 -2.15 -22.65 -1.34
C LEU A 37 -1.19 -23.71 -1.90
N ARG A 38 -0.69 -24.63 -1.05
CA ARG A 38 0.22 -25.70 -1.48
C ARG A 38 -0.42 -26.69 -2.44
N LYS A 39 -1.72 -26.91 -2.31
CA LYS A 39 -2.46 -27.88 -3.14
C LYS A 39 -2.90 -27.27 -4.48
N VAL A 40 -3.33 -26.01 -4.48
CA VAL A 40 -3.99 -25.39 -5.64
C VAL A 40 -3.01 -24.73 -6.59
N LEU A 41 -1.99 -24.04 -6.08
CA LEU A 41 -1.10 -23.25 -6.94
C LEU A 41 -0.18 -24.05 -7.87
N PRO A 42 0.36 -25.24 -7.50
CA PRO A 42 1.25 -26.00 -8.41
C PRO A 42 0.53 -26.36 -9.71
N GLY A 43 1.21 -26.13 -10.84
CA GLY A 43 0.69 -26.35 -12.19
C GLY A 43 -0.01 -25.14 -12.81
N LEU A 44 -0.40 -24.13 -12.02
CA LEU A 44 -1.01 -22.91 -12.56
C LEU A 44 0.03 -22.02 -13.25
N CYS A 45 -0.35 -21.37 -14.35
CA CYS A 45 0.43 -20.36 -15.03
C CYS A 45 -0.09 -18.97 -14.66
N PHE A 46 0.78 -18.07 -14.25
CA PHE A 46 0.38 -16.68 -13.98
C PHE A 46 0.15 -15.92 -15.28
N ALA A 47 -1.05 -15.38 -15.47
CA ALA A 47 -1.48 -14.67 -16.67
C ALA A 47 -1.30 -13.14 -16.56
N ALA A 48 -1.46 -12.58 -15.37
CA ALA A 48 -1.32 -11.15 -15.14
C ALA A 48 -0.87 -10.82 -13.71
N ALA A 49 -0.25 -9.65 -13.54
CA ALA A 49 0.05 -9.05 -12.25
C ALA A 49 -0.71 -7.72 -12.12
N ARG A 50 -1.68 -7.67 -11.23
CA ARG A 50 -2.51 -6.48 -10.94
C ARG A 50 -2.30 -6.02 -9.50
N ARG A 51 -2.87 -4.90 -9.16
CA ARG A 51 -2.93 -4.38 -7.79
C ARG A 51 -4.31 -3.78 -7.52
N HIS A 52 -4.77 -3.92 -6.30
CA HIS A 52 -5.87 -3.12 -5.76
C HIS A 52 -5.56 -2.72 -4.32
N GLY A 53 -5.53 -1.43 -4.05
CA GLY A 53 -5.12 -0.91 -2.76
C GLY A 53 -3.70 -1.37 -2.38
N LYS A 54 -3.62 -2.16 -1.31
CA LYS A 54 -2.35 -2.69 -0.77
C LYS A 54 -2.13 -4.16 -1.09
N ILE A 55 -2.93 -4.73 -2.00
CA ILE A 55 -2.88 -6.14 -2.38
C ILE A 55 -2.33 -6.24 -3.79
N VAL A 56 -1.29 -7.04 -3.98
CA VAL A 56 -0.82 -7.48 -5.30
C VAL A 56 -1.58 -8.75 -5.66
N LEU A 57 -2.02 -8.83 -6.90
CA LEU A 57 -2.86 -9.90 -7.44
C LEU A 57 -2.11 -10.55 -8.58
N LEU A 58 -1.90 -11.86 -8.50
CA LEU A 58 -1.37 -12.69 -9.57
C LEU A 58 -2.51 -13.56 -10.09
N ASP A 59 -3.06 -13.19 -11.23
CA ASP A 59 -4.11 -13.94 -11.89
C ASP A 59 -3.53 -15.18 -12.56
N SER A 60 -4.20 -16.30 -12.46
CA SER A 60 -3.86 -17.54 -13.17
C SER A 60 -4.65 -17.65 -14.48
N THR A 61 -4.12 -18.39 -15.47
CA THR A 61 -4.82 -18.64 -16.75
C THR A 61 -6.11 -19.41 -16.53
N ASP A 62 -6.06 -20.51 -15.76
CA ASP A 62 -7.17 -21.43 -15.57
C ASP A 62 -7.38 -21.77 -14.08
N GLY A 63 -7.17 -20.79 -13.19
CA GLY A 63 -7.26 -21.03 -11.75
C GLY A 63 -7.52 -19.75 -10.97
N PRO A 64 -7.50 -19.83 -9.63
CA PRO A 64 -7.76 -18.68 -8.79
C PRO A 64 -6.66 -17.61 -8.88
N THR A 65 -7.00 -16.40 -8.49
CA THR A 65 -6.06 -15.30 -8.30
C THR A 65 -5.34 -15.46 -6.95
N LEU A 66 -4.00 -15.39 -6.96
CA LEU A 66 -3.22 -15.30 -5.73
C LEU A 66 -3.11 -13.85 -5.28
N GLY A 67 -3.70 -13.51 -4.14
CA GLY A 67 -3.56 -12.22 -3.47
C GLY A 67 -2.42 -12.20 -2.47
N LEU A 68 -1.57 -11.17 -2.56
CA LEU A 68 -0.42 -10.96 -1.67
C LEU A 68 -0.61 -9.64 -0.90
N HIS A 69 -0.78 -9.71 0.41
CA HIS A 69 -0.78 -8.58 1.33
C HIS A 69 0.49 -8.61 2.18
N PHE A 70 1.26 -7.54 2.18
CA PHE A 70 2.63 -7.53 2.72
C PHE A 70 2.72 -7.13 4.21
N GLY A 71 1.59 -6.84 4.86
CA GLY A 71 1.58 -6.43 6.27
C GLY A 71 2.41 -5.17 6.53
N MET A 72 3.30 -5.23 7.50
CA MET A 72 4.14 -4.08 7.91
C MET A 72 5.58 -4.16 7.40
N THR A 73 6.12 -5.35 7.21
CA THR A 73 7.54 -5.58 6.91
C THR A 73 7.76 -6.57 5.77
N GLY A 74 6.69 -7.05 5.14
CA GLY A 74 6.77 -7.96 4.01
C GLY A 74 7.46 -7.32 2.81
N ARG A 75 8.42 -8.04 2.24
CA ARG A 75 9.18 -7.67 1.03
C ARG A 75 8.93 -8.71 -0.04
N LEU A 76 8.73 -8.24 -1.25
CA LEU A 76 8.68 -9.10 -2.43
C LEU A 76 10.08 -9.25 -3.01
N VAL A 77 10.47 -10.49 -3.25
CA VAL A 77 11.71 -10.88 -3.92
C VAL A 77 11.35 -11.76 -5.11
N VAL A 78 11.84 -11.44 -6.30
CA VAL A 78 11.63 -12.24 -7.52
C VAL A 78 12.98 -12.52 -8.14
N ASP A 79 13.29 -13.80 -8.32
CA ASP A 79 14.56 -14.30 -8.89
C ASP A 79 15.79 -13.73 -8.15
N GLY A 80 15.72 -13.67 -6.82
CA GLY A 80 16.78 -13.17 -5.96
C GLY A 80 16.87 -11.65 -5.83
N GLU A 81 16.06 -10.89 -6.57
CA GLU A 81 16.07 -9.42 -6.50
C GLU A 81 14.88 -8.88 -5.71
N ALA A 82 15.16 -8.11 -4.67
CA ALA A 82 14.13 -7.45 -3.89
C ALA A 82 13.55 -6.25 -4.66
N ALA A 83 12.22 -6.15 -4.72
CA ALA A 83 11.54 -5.02 -5.34
C ALA A 83 11.81 -3.69 -4.59
N ILE A 84 12.00 -3.78 -3.28
CA ILE A 84 12.42 -2.68 -2.41
C ILE A 84 13.48 -3.26 -1.46
N GLU A 85 14.69 -2.70 -1.51
CA GLU A 85 15.81 -3.21 -0.71
C GLU A 85 15.55 -3.08 0.79
N ARG A 86 15.05 -1.93 1.22
CA ARG A 86 14.82 -1.64 2.63
C ARG A 86 13.51 -0.86 2.85
N LEU A 87 12.63 -1.44 3.64
CA LEU A 87 11.45 -0.75 4.17
C LEU A 87 11.80 0.09 5.41
N GLU A 88 11.02 1.13 5.69
CA GLU A 88 11.22 2.03 6.84
C GLU A 88 11.42 1.29 8.18
N TYR A 89 10.64 0.22 8.40
CA TYR A 89 10.69 -0.58 9.64
C TYR A 89 11.33 -1.96 9.44
N GLY A 90 12.06 -2.16 8.35
CA GLY A 90 12.74 -3.41 8.02
C GLY A 90 14.25 -3.30 8.15
N SER A 91 14.93 -4.40 8.45
CA SER A 91 16.39 -4.48 8.51
C SER A 91 17.06 -4.38 7.14
N GLY A 92 16.31 -4.64 6.06
CA GLY A 92 16.85 -4.83 4.71
C GLY A 92 17.56 -6.19 4.49
N ARG A 93 17.74 -6.99 5.56
CA ARG A 93 18.33 -8.35 5.41
C ARG A 93 17.39 -9.24 4.61
N ASP A 94 17.95 -10.04 3.74
CA ASP A 94 17.29 -11.18 3.11
C ASP A 94 17.71 -12.44 3.88
N ASP A 95 16.84 -12.89 4.79
CA ASP A 95 17.05 -14.07 5.61
C ASP A 95 15.99 -15.11 5.22
N PRO A 96 16.38 -16.27 4.67
CA PRO A 96 15.43 -17.30 4.27
C PRO A 96 14.52 -17.80 5.40
N ALA A 97 14.94 -17.66 6.68
CA ALA A 97 14.09 -17.98 7.82
C ALA A 97 12.87 -17.07 7.96
N TRP A 98 12.87 -15.94 7.26
CA TRP A 98 11.76 -15.00 7.21
C TRP A 98 10.85 -15.18 6.00
N ASP A 99 11.12 -16.17 5.15
CA ASP A 99 10.25 -16.47 4.01
C ASP A 99 8.91 -17.02 4.50
N ARG A 100 7.83 -16.34 4.12
CA ARG A 100 6.45 -16.72 4.47
C ARG A 100 5.74 -17.39 3.32
N LEU A 101 6.18 -17.11 2.11
CA LEU A 101 5.76 -17.73 0.87
C LEU A 101 6.95 -17.83 -0.06
N VAL A 102 7.16 -19.01 -0.62
CA VAL A 102 8.09 -19.26 -1.73
C VAL A 102 7.32 -19.98 -2.82
N VAL A 103 7.26 -19.40 -4.00
CA VAL A 103 6.66 -19.98 -5.20
C VAL A 103 7.77 -20.25 -6.18
N ALA A 104 8.18 -21.52 -6.30
CA ALA A 104 9.15 -21.94 -7.30
C ALA A 104 8.48 -22.01 -8.68
N LEU A 105 9.17 -21.50 -9.70
CA LEU A 105 8.62 -21.34 -11.04
C LEU A 105 9.39 -22.17 -12.08
N ALA A 106 8.68 -22.61 -13.12
CA ALA A 106 9.29 -23.24 -14.28
C ALA A 106 9.62 -22.17 -15.36
N PRO A 107 10.70 -22.36 -16.16
CA PRO A 107 11.67 -23.44 -16.04
C PRO A 107 12.63 -23.29 -14.83
N SER A 108 12.78 -22.08 -14.28
CA SER A 108 13.66 -21.76 -13.14
C SER A 108 13.18 -20.52 -12.40
N GLY A 109 13.79 -20.21 -11.25
CA GLY A 109 13.53 -19.01 -10.46
C GLY A 109 12.36 -19.13 -9.49
N GLU A 110 12.08 -18.07 -8.79
CA GLU A 110 11.08 -18.06 -7.72
C GLU A 110 10.51 -16.67 -7.42
N LEU A 111 9.35 -16.66 -6.80
CA LEU A 111 8.80 -15.49 -6.12
C LEU A 111 8.74 -15.78 -4.62
N ARG A 112 9.29 -14.88 -3.81
CA ARG A 112 9.27 -14.99 -2.35
C ARG A 112 8.65 -13.77 -1.68
N VAL A 113 7.95 -14.00 -0.59
CA VAL A 113 7.56 -12.94 0.36
C VAL A 113 8.32 -13.17 1.66
N ASN A 114 9.26 -12.26 1.94
CA ASN A 114 10.12 -12.28 3.11
C ASN A 114 9.58 -11.30 4.15
N ASP A 115 9.14 -11.81 5.32
CA ASP A 115 8.54 -11.00 6.38
C ASP A 115 8.92 -11.50 7.79
N PRO A 116 9.86 -10.83 8.48
CA PRO A 116 10.30 -11.21 9.81
C PRO A 116 9.19 -11.14 10.87
N ARG A 117 8.17 -10.31 10.66
CA ARG A 117 7.10 -10.05 11.64
C ARG A 117 5.85 -10.91 11.44
N ARG A 118 5.76 -11.70 10.39
CA ARG A 118 4.64 -12.59 10.07
C ARG A 118 3.29 -11.89 9.93
N PHE A 119 3.26 -10.66 9.41
CA PHE A 119 2.04 -9.91 9.12
C PHE A 119 1.58 -10.04 7.68
N ALA A 120 2.43 -10.58 6.81
CA ALA A 120 2.03 -10.87 5.44
C ALA A 120 0.87 -11.88 5.41
N ARG A 121 -0.01 -11.77 4.42
CA ARG A 121 -1.16 -12.67 4.21
C ARG A 121 -1.27 -13.03 2.74
N PHE A 122 -1.64 -14.27 2.50
CA PHE A 122 -1.80 -14.83 1.15
C PHE A 122 -3.15 -15.50 1.06
N GLU A 123 -3.88 -15.24 0.00
CA GLU A 123 -5.27 -15.64 -0.16
C GLU A 123 -5.55 -16.01 -1.61
N LEU A 124 -6.29 -17.09 -1.87
CA LEU A 124 -6.84 -17.37 -3.19
C LEU A 124 -8.16 -16.61 -3.33
N ASP A 125 -8.36 -15.98 -4.50
CA ASP A 125 -9.53 -15.16 -4.83
C ASP A 125 -9.90 -14.15 -3.73
N PRO A 126 -8.98 -13.23 -3.38
CA PRO A 126 -9.19 -12.30 -2.28
C PRO A 126 -10.41 -11.42 -2.52
N ARG A 127 -11.19 -11.21 -1.46
CA ARG A 127 -12.41 -10.41 -1.51
C ARG A 127 -12.09 -8.93 -1.62
N LEU A 128 -12.16 -8.38 -2.83
CA LEU A 128 -11.94 -6.96 -3.12
C LEU A 128 -13.21 -6.12 -3.00
N ASP A 129 -14.39 -6.73 -2.94
CA ASP A 129 -15.70 -6.09 -2.82
C ASP A 129 -15.87 -5.23 -1.54
N ARG A 130 -15.05 -5.48 -0.53
CA ARG A 130 -15.02 -4.69 0.72
C ARG A 130 -14.11 -3.47 0.65
N LEU A 131 -13.33 -3.34 -0.41
CA LEU A 131 -12.43 -2.23 -0.61
C LEU A 131 -13.10 -1.12 -1.42
N GLY A 132 -12.73 0.11 -1.11
CA GLY A 132 -13.09 1.26 -1.92
C GLY A 132 -12.33 1.28 -3.26
N PRO A 133 -12.60 2.26 -4.12
CA PRO A 133 -11.85 2.44 -5.35
C PRO A 133 -10.37 2.67 -5.04
N ASP A 134 -9.53 2.31 -6.00
CA ASP A 134 -8.08 2.45 -5.84
C ASP A 134 -7.63 3.91 -5.89
N PHE A 135 -6.75 4.30 -4.99
CA PHE A 135 -6.28 5.69 -4.83
C PHE A 135 -5.45 6.22 -6.01
N LEU A 136 -4.87 5.36 -6.84
CA LEU A 136 -4.13 5.79 -8.04
C LEU A 136 -5.04 6.00 -9.25
N ASP A 137 -6.22 5.35 -9.30
CA ASP A 137 -7.04 5.30 -10.50
C ASP A 137 -8.43 5.94 -10.32
N VAL A 138 -8.89 6.14 -9.08
CA VAL A 138 -10.24 6.66 -8.81
C VAL A 138 -10.46 8.02 -9.48
N ASP A 139 -11.58 8.15 -10.20
CA ASP A 139 -12.01 9.44 -10.73
C ASP A 139 -12.55 10.35 -9.62
N ARG A 140 -12.66 11.63 -9.92
CA ARG A 140 -13.04 12.67 -8.96
C ARG A 140 -14.42 12.45 -8.36
N ASP A 141 -15.40 12.07 -9.16
CA ASP A 141 -16.80 12.01 -8.72
C ASP A 141 -17.03 10.74 -7.87
N ALA A 142 -16.44 9.61 -8.29
CA ALA A 142 -16.39 8.39 -7.48
C ALA A 142 -15.64 8.62 -6.16
N PHE A 143 -14.52 9.37 -6.18
CA PHE A 143 -13.79 9.75 -4.97
C PHE A 143 -14.66 10.57 -4.03
N ALA A 144 -15.25 11.66 -4.51
CA ALA A 144 -16.10 12.55 -3.71
C ALA A 144 -17.31 11.82 -3.11
N GLY A 145 -17.93 10.94 -3.86
CA GLY A 145 -19.06 10.12 -3.40
C GLY A 145 -18.74 9.24 -2.20
N ARG A 146 -17.47 8.89 -1.97
CA ARG A 146 -17.06 8.05 -0.82
C ARG A 146 -17.12 8.76 0.52
N PHE A 147 -17.21 10.07 0.53
CA PHE A 147 -17.26 10.88 1.76
C PHE A 147 -18.68 11.25 2.21
N VAL A 148 -19.68 11.05 1.35
CA VAL A 148 -21.08 11.39 1.64
C VAL A 148 -21.59 10.64 2.89
N GLY A 149 -22.20 11.38 3.83
CA GLY A 149 -22.78 10.85 5.07
C GLY A 149 -21.79 10.47 6.17
N ARG A 150 -20.48 10.66 5.96
CA ARG A 150 -19.45 10.38 6.97
C ARG A 150 -19.22 11.59 7.87
N ARG A 151 -19.00 11.33 9.18
CA ARG A 151 -18.76 12.40 10.20
C ARG A 151 -17.42 12.24 10.91
N THR A 152 -16.56 11.35 10.42
CA THR A 152 -15.24 11.11 11.01
C THR A 152 -14.25 12.20 10.61
N ALA A 153 -13.08 12.26 11.28
CA ALA A 153 -11.96 13.08 10.85
C ALA A 153 -11.47 12.64 9.45
N LEU A 154 -11.09 13.58 8.61
CA LEU A 154 -10.71 13.36 7.20
C LEU A 154 -9.57 12.32 7.09
N LYS A 155 -8.53 12.43 7.92
CA LYS A 155 -7.46 11.42 7.94
C LYS A 155 -7.98 10.03 8.27
N ALA A 156 -8.90 9.89 9.21
CA ALA A 156 -9.46 8.60 9.58
C ALA A 156 -10.27 7.99 8.42
N ALA A 157 -11.03 8.81 7.69
CA ALA A 157 -11.76 8.39 6.50
C ALA A 157 -10.81 7.91 5.39
N LEU A 158 -9.73 8.64 5.12
CA LEU A 158 -8.74 8.26 4.09
C LEU A 158 -7.95 6.99 4.45
N LEU A 159 -7.75 6.70 5.74
CA LEU A 159 -7.11 5.46 6.19
C LEU A 159 -8.01 4.23 6.10
N ASP A 160 -9.33 4.43 6.02
CA ASP A 160 -10.32 3.36 5.87
C ASP A 160 -10.27 2.83 4.43
N GLN A 161 -9.76 1.61 4.27
CA GLN A 161 -9.59 0.99 2.95
C GLN A 161 -10.93 0.74 2.24
N SER A 162 -12.07 0.79 2.94
CA SER A 162 -13.40 0.73 2.34
C SER A 162 -13.82 2.06 1.72
N VAL A 163 -13.19 3.16 2.09
CA VAL A 163 -13.43 4.49 1.50
C VAL A 163 -12.63 4.66 0.23
N VAL A 164 -11.29 4.57 0.35
CA VAL A 164 -10.36 4.60 -0.78
C VAL A 164 -9.22 3.63 -0.46
N ALA A 165 -9.06 2.63 -1.30
CA ALA A 165 -8.04 1.61 -1.09
C ALA A 165 -6.65 2.11 -1.48
N GLY A 166 -5.63 1.77 -0.67
CA GLY A 166 -4.23 2.09 -0.96
C GLY A 166 -3.58 3.04 0.03
N PHE A 167 -4.31 3.98 0.59
CA PHE A 167 -3.77 4.93 1.56
C PHE A 167 -3.21 4.26 2.81
N GLY A 168 -2.00 4.66 3.18
CA GLY A 168 -1.43 4.43 4.50
C GLY A 168 -1.05 5.76 5.14
N ASN A 169 -0.32 5.70 6.24
CA ASN A 169 -0.08 6.85 7.10
C ASN A 169 0.77 7.95 6.43
N LEU A 170 1.77 7.55 5.62
CA LEU A 170 2.65 8.50 4.93
C LEU A 170 1.94 9.17 3.75
N CYS A 171 1.25 8.37 2.92
CA CYS A 171 0.51 8.90 1.77
C CYS A 171 -0.62 9.85 2.20
N VAL A 172 -1.34 9.53 3.29
CA VAL A 172 -2.41 10.42 3.80
C VAL A 172 -1.85 11.72 4.32
N ASP A 173 -0.81 11.70 5.15
CA ASP A 173 -0.22 12.93 5.68
C ASP A 173 0.33 13.82 4.56
N GLU A 174 0.97 13.21 3.54
CA GLU A 174 1.45 13.95 2.37
C GLU A 174 0.31 14.61 1.60
N VAL A 175 -0.71 13.85 1.22
CA VAL A 175 -1.81 14.38 0.40
C VAL A 175 -2.59 15.48 1.14
N LEU A 176 -2.82 15.31 2.44
CA LEU A 176 -3.48 16.34 3.26
C LEU A 176 -2.63 17.60 3.37
N TRP A 177 -1.30 17.45 3.53
CA TRP A 177 -0.39 18.60 3.58
C TRP A 177 -0.37 19.35 2.24
N GLN A 178 -0.35 18.62 1.12
CA GLN A 178 -0.37 19.20 -0.22
C GLN A 178 -1.70 19.93 -0.51
N ALA A 179 -2.83 19.34 -0.10
CA ALA A 179 -4.15 19.91 -0.27
C ALA A 179 -4.45 21.09 0.70
N GLY A 180 -3.62 21.29 1.73
CA GLY A 180 -3.86 22.32 2.75
C GLY A 180 -5.02 22.00 3.69
N LEU A 181 -5.40 20.73 3.84
CA LEU A 181 -6.52 20.27 4.66
C LEU A 181 -6.04 19.68 5.99
N ALA A 182 -6.68 20.10 7.08
CA ALA A 182 -6.36 19.58 8.40
C ALA A 182 -6.74 18.10 8.51
N PRO A 183 -5.87 17.23 9.08
CA PRO A 183 -6.17 15.82 9.27
C PRO A 183 -7.37 15.56 10.18
N THR A 184 -7.71 16.52 11.04
CA THR A 184 -8.86 16.50 11.95
C THR A 184 -10.12 17.10 11.36
N HIS A 185 -10.06 17.66 10.16
CA HIS A 185 -11.22 18.28 9.51
C HIS A 185 -12.39 17.29 9.46
N PRO A 186 -13.60 17.66 9.96
CA PRO A 186 -14.75 16.78 9.87
C PRO A 186 -15.17 16.56 8.41
N VAL A 187 -15.37 15.32 8.01
CA VAL A 187 -15.71 14.96 6.63
C VAL A 187 -17.01 15.62 6.16
N ASP A 188 -18.01 15.74 7.04
CA ASP A 188 -19.30 16.35 6.74
C ASP A 188 -19.25 17.88 6.58
N ARG A 189 -18.10 18.50 6.82
CA ARG A 189 -17.87 19.94 6.61
C ARG A 189 -16.98 20.24 5.40
N LEU A 190 -16.55 19.21 4.68
CA LEU A 190 -15.78 19.41 3.44
C LEU A 190 -16.68 20.06 2.38
N SER A 191 -16.17 21.12 1.79
CA SER A 191 -16.78 21.71 0.59
C SER A 191 -16.46 20.87 -0.66
N THR A 192 -17.20 21.09 -1.72
CA THR A 192 -16.85 20.50 -3.04
C THR A 192 -15.44 20.91 -3.49
N GLY A 193 -15.04 22.15 -3.18
CA GLY A 193 -13.68 22.65 -3.47
C GLY A 193 -12.61 21.86 -2.74
N ASP A 194 -12.81 21.57 -1.45
CA ASP A 194 -11.86 20.77 -0.66
C ASP A 194 -11.68 19.37 -1.24
N LEU A 195 -12.75 18.73 -1.69
CA LEU A 195 -12.70 17.41 -2.32
C LEU A 195 -11.99 17.44 -3.67
N VAL A 196 -12.16 18.50 -4.45
CA VAL A 196 -11.45 18.72 -5.71
C VAL A 196 -9.96 18.91 -5.45
N ASP A 197 -9.58 19.73 -4.47
CA ASP A 197 -8.18 20.00 -4.14
C ASP A 197 -7.50 18.74 -3.56
N LEU A 198 -8.20 17.99 -2.73
CA LEU A 198 -7.72 16.73 -2.18
C LEU A 198 -7.48 15.68 -3.28
N HIS A 199 -8.44 15.52 -4.20
CA HIS A 199 -8.29 14.61 -5.34
C HIS A 199 -7.16 15.06 -6.27
N ARG A 200 -7.03 16.36 -6.55
CA ARG A 200 -5.92 16.91 -7.34
C ARG A 200 -4.57 16.62 -6.69
N ALA A 201 -4.43 16.90 -5.39
CA ALA A 201 -3.20 16.60 -4.64
C ALA A 201 -2.84 15.11 -4.70
N MET A 202 -3.84 14.22 -4.55
CA MET A 202 -3.66 12.79 -4.69
C MET A 202 -3.13 12.40 -6.08
N ARG A 203 -3.78 12.89 -7.14
CA ARG A 203 -3.43 12.58 -8.54
C ARG A 203 -2.07 13.13 -8.98
N GLU A 204 -1.64 14.23 -8.39
CA GLU A 204 -0.37 14.86 -8.72
C GLU A 204 0.80 14.27 -7.91
N HIS A 205 0.63 14.12 -6.62
CA HIS A 205 1.76 13.80 -5.73
C HIS A 205 2.01 12.30 -5.54
N LEU A 206 0.98 11.45 -5.54
CA LEU A 206 1.18 10.00 -5.35
C LEU A 206 1.97 9.35 -6.49
N PRO A 207 1.68 9.61 -7.78
CA PRO A 207 2.51 9.10 -8.88
C PRO A 207 3.95 9.63 -8.81
N ALA A 208 4.13 10.90 -8.46
CA ALA A 208 5.46 11.47 -8.30
C ALA A 208 6.27 10.83 -7.15
N MET A 209 5.61 10.48 -6.05
CA MET A 209 6.22 9.71 -4.95
C MET A 209 6.56 8.29 -5.39
N LEU A 210 5.67 7.64 -6.15
CA LEU A 210 5.90 6.30 -6.70
C LEU A 210 7.17 6.25 -7.54
N GLU A 211 7.33 7.18 -8.48
CA GLU A 211 8.52 7.24 -9.35
C GLU A 211 9.81 7.55 -8.56
N ARG A 212 9.71 8.21 -7.42
CA ARG A 212 10.83 8.44 -6.51
C ARG A 212 11.12 7.27 -5.55
N GLY A 213 10.33 6.19 -5.60
CA GLY A 213 10.57 4.96 -4.84
C GLY A 213 9.60 4.69 -3.67
N GLY A 214 8.43 5.35 -3.63
CA GLY A 214 7.33 4.99 -2.74
C GLY A 214 6.95 6.03 -1.69
N SER A 215 6.17 5.60 -0.69
CA SER A 215 5.49 6.47 0.28
C SER A 215 6.44 7.32 1.14
N HIS A 216 7.67 6.85 1.37
CA HIS A 216 8.69 7.54 2.16
C HIS A 216 9.36 8.71 1.41
N ARG A 217 9.01 8.95 0.15
CA ARG A 217 9.59 9.97 -0.73
C ARG A 217 8.75 11.24 -0.88
N GLY A 218 7.73 11.40 -0.03
CA GLY A 218 6.97 12.64 0.10
C GLY A 218 7.72 13.72 0.87
N THR A 219 7.11 14.90 0.93
CA THR A 219 7.60 16.04 1.74
C THR A 219 7.51 15.69 3.21
N ILE A 220 6.38 15.13 3.66
CA ILE A 220 6.18 14.66 5.05
C ILE A 220 6.85 13.29 5.24
N SER A 221 8.10 13.19 4.84
CA SER A 221 8.91 11.97 4.87
C SER A 221 9.21 11.49 6.30
N PRO A 222 9.64 10.23 6.50
CA PRO A 222 10.09 9.74 7.81
C PRO A 222 11.18 10.60 8.44
N ALA A 223 12.10 11.14 7.64
CA ALA A 223 13.17 12.03 8.13
C ALA A 223 12.59 13.33 8.70
N LEU A 224 11.68 13.98 7.95
CA LEU A 224 10.98 15.20 8.43
C LEU A 224 10.16 14.89 9.69
N ARG A 225 9.44 13.78 9.69
CA ARG A 225 8.62 13.35 10.84
C ARG A 225 9.45 13.09 12.11
N SER A 226 10.69 12.66 11.96
CA SER A 226 11.64 12.46 13.08
C SER A 226 12.25 13.77 13.55
N ALA A 227 12.74 14.58 12.63
CA ALA A 227 13.44 15.82 12.93
C ALA A 227 12.51 16.99 13.35
N MET A 228 11.24 16.97 12.89
CA MET A 228 10.24 18.03 13.15
C MET A 228 10.77 19.43 12.85
N PRO A 229 11.35 19.70 11.67
CA PRO A 229 11.79 21.05 11.30
C PRO A 229 10.56 21.94 11.11
N PRO A 230 10.75 23.27 10.94
CA PRO A 230 9.69 24.16 10.49
C PRO A 230 9.03 23.65 9.19
N CYS A 231 7.76 23.96 9.02
CA CYS A 231 6.99 23.58 7.83
C CYS A 231 7.70 24.07 6.55
N PRO A 232 7.97 23.18 5.57
CA PRO A 232 8.66 23.58 4.34
C PRO A 232 7.90 24.60 3.49
N ARG A 233 6.58 24.77 3.72
CA ARG A 233 5.74 25.69 2.94
C ARG A 233 5.69 27.09 3.51
N ASP A 234 5.62 27.24 4.85
CA ASP A 234 5.34 28.52 5.50
C ASP A 234 6.24 28.82 6.70
N GLY A 235 7.17 27.92 7.04
CA GLY A 235 8.09 28.09 8.15
C GLY A 235 7.47 27.94 9.55
N ALA A 236 6.17 27.66 9.66
CA ALA A 236 5.49 27.50 10.94
C ALA A 236 5.87 26.19 11.64
N PRO A 237 5.73 26.09 12.96
CA PRO A 237 5.98 24.85 13.68
C PRO A 237 5.02 23.74 13.22
N LEU A 238 5.58 22.57 12.91
CA LEU A 238 4.79 21.35 12.66
C LEU A 238 4.26 20.78 13.98
N VAL A 239 3.06 20.22 13.94
CA VAL A 239 2.41 19.58 15.09
C VAL A 239 2.42 18.08 14.93
N ARG A 240 2.73 17.37 16.03
CA ARG A 240 2.59 15.93 16.17
C ARG A 240 1.35 15.62 16.99
N SER A 241 0.42 14.89 16.42
CA SER A 241 -0.84 14.49 17.06
C SER A 241 -1.19 13.03 16.75
N LYS A 242 -2.33 12.55 17.25
CA LYS A 242 -2.92 11.26 16.86
C LYS A 242 -4.29 11.50 16.23
N VAL A 243 -4.49 11.00 15.01
CA VAL A 243 -5.79 11.02 14.32
C VAL A 243 -6.05 9.62 13.75
N GLY A 244 -7.23 9.06 13.97
CA GLY A 244 -7.55 7.70 13.55
C GLY A 244 -6.61 6.63 14.14
N GLY A 245 -6.10 6.85 15.37
CA GLY A 245 -5.17 5.95 16.03
C GLY A 245 -3.73 5.99 15.47
N ARG A 246 -3.44 6.87 14.50
CA ARG A 246 -2.13 6.97 13.84
C ARG A 246 -1.41 8.29 14.17
N THR A 247 -0.09 8.21 14.34
CA THR A 247 0.75 9.40 14.46
C THR A 247 0.63 10.24 13.22
N THR A 248 0.31 11.52 13.41
CA THR A 248 0.00 12.50 12.38
C THR A 248 0.96 13.67 12.51
N ILE A 249 1.60 14.06 11.42
CA ILE A 249 2.42 15.29 11.36
C ILE A 249 1.74 16.23 10.37
N TRP A 250 1.49 17.45 10.79
CA TRP A 250 0.78 18.45 10.00
C TRP A 250 1.14 19.88 10.41
N CYS A 251 0.81 20.86 9.56
CA CYS A 251 1.02 22.28 9.83
C CYS A 251 -0.32 22.97 10.09
N PRO A 252 -0.59 23.45 11.32
CA PRO A 252 -1.84 24.12 11.63
C PRO A 252 -2.01 25.50 11.00
N THR A 253 -0.95 26.05 10.41
CA THR A 253 -0.98 27.37 9.78
C THR A 253 -1.64 27.32 8.39
N HIS A 254 -1.26 26.35 7.53
CA HIS A 254 -1.84 26.28 6.19
C HIS A 254 -2.82 25.12 5.98
N GLN A 255 -2.85 24.13 6.87
CA GLN A 255 -3.86 23.06 6.82
C GLN A 255 -5.07 23.45 7.68
N ARG A 256 -6.19 23.71 7.04
CA ARG A 256 -7.42 24.21 7.67
C ARG A 256 -8.55 23.18 7.63
#